data_a6e8281e35cbcd221561ad1524dee5d4
#
_entry.id   a6e8281e35cbcd221561ad1524dee5d4
#
_cell.length_a   1.000
_cell.length_b   1.000
_cell.length_c   1.000
_cell.angle_alpha   90.00
_cell.angle_beta   90.00
_cell.angle_gamma   90.00
#
_symmetry.space_group_name_H-M   'P 1'
#
loop_
_entity.id
_entity.type
_entity.pdbx_description
1 polymer ?
#
loop_
_entity_poly.entity_id
_entity_poly.type
_entity_poly.pdbx_seq_one_letter_code
_entity_poly.pdbx_strand_id
1 'polypeptide(L)'
;VAREHHVTNGNTDKHKVISNYQSYHGMTLATQGLSGNPAYAKKYGAILNKWPHIHQYSDHEKPEGMSREEWGVKSAQELEKAIYFEGANSVAAYIATPHGCGSEYAVVPPKEYWQEIRRICDHYNVLLIADEVVTGFGRTGKWFAMEHFGVEVDIMTIAKGMSGCYVPMGGVVISDEINEAFVQNNAVFAHGFTNSGNPLACAAASMAIDIYKDDKLIENSAAMGKKIESYKDMLLSHPTVKDMRGWGLMWVLEMVENKDSGEYFSIDKGAEGTFHSIAMQNGLVFYSTMYGRRR
;
A
#
# COMPACT_ATOMS: atom_id res chain seq x y z
N VAL A 1 -18.24 0.17 -2.76
CA VAL A 1 -18.31 -1.26 -3.11
C VAL A 1 -18.47 -2.13 -1.87
N ALA A 2 -17.47 -2.21 -0.95
CA ALA A 2 -17.50 -3.13 0.19
C ALA A 2 -18.78 -3.03 1.03
N ARG A 3 -19.18 -1.81 1.40
CA ARG A 3 -20.42 -1.61 2.15
C ARG A 3 -21.65 -2.11 1.41
N GLU A 4 -21.79 -1.78 0.12
CA GLU A 4 -22.97 -2.21 -0.68
C GLU A 4 -22.99 -3.71 -0.90
N HIS A 5 -21.84 -4.34 -1.17
CA HIS A 5 -21.74 -5.79 -1.25
C HIS A 5 -22.32 -6.47 0.00
N HIS A 6 -21.90 -6.02 1.19
CA HIS A 6 -22.42 -6.58 2.43
C HIS A 6 -23.93 -6.33 2.62
N VAL A 7 -24.41 -5.14 2.30
CA VAL A 7 -25.87 -4.82 2.37
C VAL A 7 -26.64 -5.70 1.40
N THR A 8 -26.17 -5.84 0.17
CA THR A 8 -26.78 -6.67 -0.86
C THR A 8 -26.90 -8.15 -0.42
N ASN A 9 -25.92 -8.64 0.34
CA ASN A 9 -25.93 -9.99 0.89
C ASN A 9 -26.59 -10.10 2.29
N GLY A 10 -27.34 -9.08 2.72
CA GLY A 10 -28.06 -9.09 3.99
C GLY A 10 -27.21 -8.78 5.24
N ASN A 11 -25.91 -8.53 5.10
CA ASN A 11 -25.02 -8.20 6.21
C ASN A 11 -25.03 -6.68 6.50
N THR A 12 -26.18 -6.16 6.92
CA THR A 12 -26.43 -4.72 7.03
C THR A 12 -25.61 -4.01 8.11
N ASP A 13 -25.03 -4.73 9.05
CA ASP A 13 -24.23 -4.15 10.13
C ASP A 13 -22.75 -3.93 9.74
N LYS A 14 -22.27 -4.60 8.69
CA LYS A 14 -20.89 -4.46 8.22
C LYS A 14 -20.66 -3.11 7.52
N HIS A 15 -19.98 -2.19 8.20
CA HIS A 15 -19.74 -0.83 7.69
C HIS A 15 -18.34 -0.28 7.97
N LYS A 16 -17.61 -0.84 8.97
CA LYS A 16 -16.28 -0.36 9.32
C LYS A 16 -15.23 -0.86 8.34
N VAL A 17 -14.26 -0.01 8.04
CA VAL A 17 -13.08 -0.39 7.26
C VAL A 17 -11.85 -0.23 8.16
N ILE A 18 -11.10 -1.30 8.34
CA ILE A 18 -9.82 -1.29 9.07
C ILE A 18 -8.72 -0.91 8.08
N SER A 19 -7.73 -0.13 8.52
CA SER A 19 -6.54 0.21 7.75
C SER A 19 -5.29 0.24 8.64
N ASN A 20 -4.15 0.58 8.07
CA ASN A 20 -2.91 0.67 8.83
C ASN A 20 -2.66 2.09 9.36
N TYR A 21 -2.06 2.20 10.55
CA TYR A 21 -1.42 3.45 10.97
C TYR A 21 -0.37 3.87 9.94
N GLN A 22 -0.25 5.20 9.72
CA GLN A 22 0.71 5.82 8.78
C GLN A 22 0.49 5.47 7.31
N SER A 23 -0.60 4.77 6.94
CA SER A 23 -0.97 4.55 5.55
C SER A 23 -1.45 5.83 4.87
N TYR A 24 -1.61 5.76 3.55
CA TYR A 24 -2.18 6.85 2.74
C TYR A 24 -3.12 6.28 1.68
N HIS A 25 -4.41 6.62 1.79
CA HIS A 25 -5.46 6.14 0.88
C HIS A 25 -6.23 7.26 0.19
N GLY A 26 -5.76 8.50 0.29
CA GLY A 26 -6.36 9.65 -0.38
C GLY A 26 -6.66 10.82 0.55
N MET A 27 -7.24 11.90 -0.03
CA MET A 27 -7.43 13.18 0.64
C MET A 27 -8.91 13.59 0.78
N THR A 28 -9.87 12.76 0.38
CA THR A 28 -11.29 12.98 0.73
C THR A 28 -11.49 12.69 2.21
N LEU A 29 -12.54 13.24 2.83
CA LEU A 29 -12.77 13.04 4.28
C LEU A 29 -12.81 11.55 4.67
N ALA A 30 -13.42 10.70 3.84
CA ALA A 30 -13.49 9.28 4.10
C ALA A 30 -12.12 8.60 4.01
N THR A 31 -11.37 8.83 2.93
CA THR A 31 -10.06 8.20 2.70
C THR A 31 -8.96 8.81 3.56
N GLN A 32 -9.07 10.09 3.91
CA GLN A 32 -8.15 10.73 4.85
C GLN A 32 -8.31 10.15 6.26
N GLY A 33 -9.54 9.82 6.66
CA GLY A 33 -9.80 9.09 7.89
C GLY A 33 -9.18 7.68 7.90
N LEU A 34 -9.15 6.99 6.75
CA LEU A 34 -8.48 5.70 6.58
C LEU A 34 -6.95 5.81 6.57
N SER A 35 -6.39 6.95 6.24
CA SER A 35 -4.93 7.10 6.06
C SER A 35 -4.11 7.01 7.35
N GLY A 36 -4.68 6.88 8.52
CA GLY A 36 -3.97 6.63 9.79
C GLY A 36 -2.79 7.57 10.11
N ASN A 37 -2.66 8.68 9.39
CA ASN A 37 -1.53 9.59 9.52
C ASN A 37 -1.79 10.65 10.61
N PRO A 38 -0.94 10.72 11.67
CA PRO A 38 -1.12 11.67 12.76
C PRO A 38 -1.17 13.14 12.34
N ALA A 39 -0.52 13.51 11.24
CA ALA A 39 -0.53 14.88 10.74
C ALA A 39 -1.93 15.30 10.25
N TYR A 40 -2.69 14.37 9.68
CA TYR A 40 -4.08 14.61 9.27
C TYR A 40 -5.01 14.66 10.48
N ALA A 41 -4.84 13.73 11.40
CA ALA A 41 -5.63 13.71 12.65
C ALA A 41 -5.48 15.01 13.43
N LYS A 42 -4.28 15.60 13.48
CA LYS A 42 -4.04 16.88 14.16
C LYS A 42 -4.82 18.04 13.54
N LYS A 43 -4.97 18.05 12.19
CA LYS A 43 -5.62 19.17 11.48
C LYS A 43 -7.12 18.98 11.27
N TYR A 44 -7.53 17.75 10.97
CA TYR A 44 -8.87 17.44 10.48
C TYR A 44 -9.63 16.44 11.37
N GLY A 45 -9.04 15.96 12.44
CA GLY A 45 -9.59 14.86 13.25
C GLY A 45 -11.02 15.10 13.78
N ALA A 46 -11.42 16.36 13.94
CA ALA A 46 -12.78 16.71 14.37
C ALA A 46 -13.87 16.37 13.32
N ILE A 47 -13.49 16.26 12.04
CA ILE A 47 -14.41 16.03 10.91
C ILE A 47 -14.13 14.72 10.16
N LEU A 48 -13.08 13.97 10.53
CA LEU A 48 -12.77 12.69 9.94
C LEU A 48 -13.58 11.56 10.57
N ASN A 49 -13.95 10.57 9.76
CA ASN A 49 -14.45 9.31 10.28
C ASN A 49 -13.36 8.63 11.13
N LYS A 50 -13.75 8.16 12.29
CA LYS A 50 -12.86 7.40 13.18
C LYS A 50 -12.85 5.93 12.75
N TRP A 51 -12.05 5.64 11.73
CA TRP A 51 -11.82 4.27 11.30
C TRP A 51 -10.83 3.56 12.24
N PRO A 52 -11.00 2.25 12.48
CA PRO A 52 -10.03 1.49 13.24
C PRO A 52 -8.74 1.29 12.46
N HIS A 53 -7.61 1.34 13.16
CA HIS A 53 -6.28 1.16 12.58
C HIS A 53 -5.50 0.09 13.33
N ILE A 54 -4.67 -0.65 12.60
CA ILE A 54 -3.71 -1.60 13.16
C ILE A 54 -2.28 -1.15 12.85
N HIS A 55 -1.31 -1.71 13.58
CA HIS A 55 0.09 -1.53 13.20
C HIS A 55 0.39 -2.35 11.95
N GLN A 56 1.02 -1.70 10.98
CA GLN A 56 1.52 -2.41 9.80
C GLN A 56 2.70 -3.31 10.20
N TYR A 57 2.98 -4.32 9.36
CA TYR A 57 4.22 -5.09 9.48
C TYR A 57 5.44 -4.17 9.54
N SER A 58 6.43 -4.54 10.37
CA SER A 58 7.70 -3.82 10.46
C SER A 58 8.83 -4.78 10.86
N ASP A 59 9.86 -4.89 10.03
CA ASP A 59 11.06 -5.66 10.36
C ASP A 59 11.79 -5.12 11.62
N HIS A 60 11.61 -3.82 11.90
CA HIS A 60 12.21 -3.17 13.08
C HIS A 60 11.55 -3.57 14.42
N GLU A 61 10.33 -4.09 14.35
CA GLU A 61 9.59 -4.53 15.55
C GLU A 61 9.67 -6.05 15.74
N LYS A 62 10.42 -6.73 14.85
CA LYS A 62 10.59 -8.19 14.91
C LYS A 62 11.37 -8.57 16.16
N PRO A 63 10.82 -9.45 17.03
CA PRO A 63 11.54 -9.96 18.19
C PRO A 63 12.82 -10.68 17.81
N GLU A 64 13.83 -10.56 18.67
CA GLU A 64 15.08 -11.32 18.52
C GLU A 64 14.80 -12.83 18.55
N GLY A 65 15.47 -13.57 17.68
CA GLY A 65 15.31 -15.02 17.55
C GLY A 65 14.09 -15.48 16.76
N MET A 66 13.15 -14.58 16.40
CA MET A 66 12.00 -14.93 15.56
C MET A 66 12.36 -14.81 14.09
N SER A 67 11.93 -15.75 13.24
CA SER A 67 12.10 -15.63 11.80
C SER A 67 11.22 -14.51 11.23
N ARG A 68 11.54 -14.07 10.01
CA ARG A 68 10.78 -13.03 9.33
C ARG A 68 9.37 -13.50 8.95
N GLU A 69 9.25 -14.76 8.60
CA GLU A 69 8.01 -15.46 8.25
C GLU A 69 7.09 -15.58 9.47
N GLU A 70 7.62 -16.05 10.60
CA GLU A 70 6.87 -16.15 11.85
C GLU A 70 6.37 -14.77 12.33
N TRP A 71 7.24 -13.75 12.22
CA TRP A 71 6.86 -12.38 12.54
C TRP A 71 5.80 -11.84 11.59
N GLY A 72 5.86 -12.22 10.31
CA GLY A 72 4.82 -11.91 9.33
C GLY A 72 3.45 -12.39 9.76
N VAL A 73 3.33 -13.68 10.08
CA VAL A 73 2.08 -14.28 10.60
C VAL A 73 1.61 -13.58 11.87
N LYS A 74 2.51 -13.37 12.83
CA LYS A 74 2.17 -12.75 14.12
C LYS A 74 1.71 -11.30 13.96
N SER A 75 2.35 -10.54 13.07
CA SER A 75 1.95 -9.17 12.76
C SER A 75 0.56 -9.12 12.10
N ALA A 76 0.25 -10.06 11.21
CA ALA A 76 -1.06 -10.15 10.57
C ALA A 76 -2.20 -10.41 11.58
N GLN A 77 -1.93 -11.09 12.69
CA GLN A 77 -2.91 -11.35 13.75
C GLN A 77 -3.40 -10.08 14.47
N GLU A 78 -2.73 -8.93 14.30
CA GLU A 78 -3.27 -7.65 14.77
C GLU A 78 -4.61 -7.32 14.07
N LEU A 79 -4.78 -7.74 12.82
CA LEU A 79 -6.07 -7.61 12.13
C LEU A 79 -7.16 -8.43 12.82
N GLU A 80 -6.87 -9.67 13.19
CA GLU A 80 -7.83 -10.54 13.88
C GLU A 80 -8.27 -9.95 15.23
N LYS A 81 -7.32 -9.43 16.01
CA LYS A 81 -7.61 -8.72 17.26
C LYS A 81 -8.49 -7.50 17.02
N ALA A 82 -8.17 -6.68 16.01
CA ALA A 82 -8.96 -5.51 15.69
C ALA A 82 -10.39 -5.87 15.29
N ILE A 83 -10.59 -6.90 14.47
CA ILE A 83 -11.92 -7.41 14.10
C ILE A 83 -12.69 -7.86 15.33
N TYR A 84 -12.04 -8.56 16.25
CA TYR A 84 -12.67 -9.01 17.50
C TYR A 84 -13.15 -7.84 18.35
N PHE A 85 -12.30 -6.84 18.59
CA PHE A 85 -12.65 -5.68 19.43
C PHE A 85 -13.65 -4.74 18.77
N GLU A 86 -13.63 -4.61 17.45
CA GLU A 86 -14.60 -3.80 16.69
C GLU A 86 -15.95 -4.49 16.55
N GLY A 87 -16.00 -5.80 16.78
CA GLY A 87 -17.15 -6.65 16.53
C GLY A 87 -17.20 -7.14 15.10
N ALA A 88 -16.97 -8.44 14.89
CA ALA A 88 -16.82 -9.06 13.56
C ALA A 88 -17.96 -8.72 12.58
N ASN A 89 -19.20 -8.65 13.09
CA ASN A 89 -20.37 -8.30 12.29
C ASN A 89 -20.41 -6.83 11.85
N SER A 90 -19.53 -5.96 12.39
CA SER A 90 -19.47 -4.55 12.02
C SER A 90 -18.35 -4.22 11.01
N VAL A 91 -17.38 -5.13 10.84
CA VAL A 91 -16.22 -4.91 9.95
C VAL A 91 -16.53 -5.37 8.54
N ALA A 92 -16.52 -4.44 7.60
CA ALA A 92 -16.81 -4.70 6.18
C ALA A 92 -15.55 -5.05 5.38
N ALA A 93 -14.43 -4.38 5.65
CA ALA A 93 -13.22 -4.56 4.85
C ALA A 93 -11.95 -4.21 5.64
N TYR A 94 -10.83 -4.73 5.15
CA TYR A 94 -9.48 -4.27 5.50
C TYR A 94 -8.81 -3.72 4.24
N ILE A 95 -8.24 -2.52 4.32
CA ILE A 95 -7.49 -1.89 3.22
C ILE A 95 -6.04 -1.68 3.59
N ALA A 96 -5.12 -2.07 2.71
CA ALA A 96 -3.70 -1.79 2.88
C ALA A 96 -2.98 -1.74 1.53
N THR A 97 -1.81 -1.10 1.53
CA THR A 97 -0.88 -1.08 0.40
C THR A 97 -0.04 -2.36 0.43
N PRO A 98 0.07 -3.12 -0.68
CA PRO A 98 0.83 -4.38 -0.72
C PRO A 98 2.30 -4.22 -0.34
N HIS A 99 2.92 -3.19 -0.86
CA HIS A 99 4.28 -2.75 -0.57
C HIS A 99 4.19 -1.31 -0.08
N GLY A 100 4.54 -1.07 1.16
CA GLY A 100 4.46 0.26 1.73
C GLY A 100 5.19 1.30 0.88
N CYS A 101 4.58 2.44 0.71
CA CYS A 101 5.20 3.58 0.02
C CYS A 101 5.39 4.74 1.00
N GLY A 102 6.07 5.77 0.59
CA GLY A 102 6.30 7.04 1.29
C GLY A 102 6.07 7.05 2.82
N SER A 103 4.84 7.28 3.24
CA SER A 103 4.48 7.35 4.66
C SER A 103 4.54 6.01 5.39
N GLU A 104 4.52 4.89 4.68
CA GLU A 104 4.53 3.52 5.23
C GLU A 104 5.93 2.91 5.30
N TYR A 105 6.98 3.72 5.14
CA TYR A 105 8.38 3.31 5.27
C TYR A 105 8.84 2.26 4.26
N ALA A 106 8.15 2.15 3.12
CA ALA A 106 8.38 1.17 2.06
C ALA A 106 8.62 -0.24 2.64
N VAL A 107 7.73 -0.62 3.51
CA VAL A 107 7.74 -1.96 4.11
C VAL A 107 7.43 -3.00 3.04
N VAL A 108 8.24 -4.04 3.00
CA VAL A 108 8.02 -5.23 2.17
C VAL A 108 7.78 -6.41 3.10
N PRO A 109 6.53 -6.75 3.43
CA PRO A 109 6.25 -7.88 4.31
C PRO A 109 6.63 -9.21 3.65
N PRO A 110 6.89 -10.27 4.42
CA PRO A 110 6.99 -11.62 3.87
C PRO A 110 5.64 -12.09 3.34
N LYS A 111 5.64 -13.08 2.45
CA LYS A 111 4.40 -13.59 1.85
C LYS A 111 3.43 -14.15 2.87
N GLU A 112 3.94 -14.72 3.96
CA GLU A 112 3.17 -15.30 5.06
C GLU A 112 2.28 -14.26 5.75
N TYR A 113 2.70 -12.98 5.79
CA TYR A 113 1.87 -11.89 6.29
C TYR A 113 0.57 -11.76 5.48
N TRP A 114 0.66 -11.66 4.15
CA TRP A 114 -0.51 -11.49 3.30
C TRP A 114 -1.37 -12.75 3.21
N GLN A 115 -0.75 -13.94 3.27
CA GLN A 115 -1.47 -15.20 3.33
C GLN A 115 -2.31 -15.30 4.61
N GLU A 116 -1.75 -14.89 5.75
CA GLU A 116 -2.49 -14.86 7.01
C GLU A 116 -3.57 -13.76 7.02
N ILE A 117 -3.30 -12.58 6.46
CA ILE A 117 -4.32 -11.52 6.26
C ILE A 117 -5.51 -12.08 5.46
N ARG A 118 -5.25 -12.79 4.35
CA ARG A 118 -6.32 -13.39 3.54
C ARG A 118 -7.12 -14.40 4.35
N ARG A 119 -6.44 -15.31 5.04
CA ARG A 119 -7.10 -16.31 5.91
C ARG A 119 -8.01 -15.64 6.95
N ILE A 120 -7.56 -14.58 7.59
CA ILE A 120 -8.35 -13.83 8.59
C ILE A 120 -9.56 -13.17 7.92
N CYS A 121 -9.37 -12.51 6.79
CA CYS A 121 -10.44 -11.88 6.04
C CYS A 121 -11.53 -12.89 5.65
N ASP A 122 -11.14 -14.06 5.12
CA ASP A 122 -12.07 -15.14 4.75
C ASP A 122 -12.85 -15.64 5.98
N HIS A 123 -12.14 -15.90 7.08
CA HIS A 123 -12.75 -16.43 8.29
C HIS A 123 -13.85 -15.53 8.86
N TYR A 124 -13.66 -14.21 8.78
CA TYR A 124 -14.60 -13.24 9.33
C TYR A 124 -15.54 -12.60 8.30
N ASN A 125 -15.51 -13.07 7.05
CA ASN A 125 -16.25 -12.44 5.95
C ASN A 125 -15.98 -10.93 5.88
N VAL A 126 -14.69 -10.57 5.88
CA VAL A 126 -14.15 -9.21 5.73
C VAL A 126 -13.50 -9.11 4.37
N LEU A 127 -13.86 -8.12 3.56
CA LEU A 127 -13.28 -7.97 2.22
C LEU A 127 -11.85 -7.43 2.31
N LEU A 128 -10.94 -8.04 1.54
CA LEU A 128 -9.56 -7.57 1.41
C LEU A 128 -9.44 -6.59 0.27
N ILE A 129 -9.01 -5.36 0.57
CA ILE A 129 -8.79 -4.30 -0.42
C ILE A 129 -7.30 -4.03 -0.55
N ALA A 130 -6.73 -4.27 -1.74
CA ALA A 130 -5.37 -3.85 -2.04
C ALA A 130 -5.37 -2.44 -2.65
N ASP A 131 -4.64 -1.54 -2.04
CA ASP A 131 -4.38 -0.22 -2.62
C ASP A 131 -3.12 -0.27 -3.50
N GLU A 132 -3.34 -0.53 -4.79
CA GLU A 132 -2.29 -0.63 -5.83
C GLU A 132 -2.09 0.70 -6.59
N VAL A 133 -2.56 1.80 -6.02
CA VAL A 133 -2.45 3.13 -6.65
C VAL A 133 -0.99 3.52 -6.91
N VAL A 134 -0.05 3.09 -6.07
CA VAL A 134 1.38 3.35 -6.26
C VAL A 134 2.12 2.14 -6.80
N THR A 135 1.76 0.96 -6.37
CA THR A 135 2.49 -0.29 -6.61
C THR A 135 2.13 -0.98 -7.93
N GLY A 136 0.96 -0.65 -8.48
CA GLY A 136 0.48 -1.24 -9.73
C GLY A 136 1.22 -0.76 -10.99
N PHE A 137 0.87 -1.37 -12.09
CA PHE A 137 1.35 -1.07 -13.45
C PHE A 137 2.87 -1.15 -13.59
N GLY A 138 3.46 -2.22 -13.05
CA GLY A 138 4.86 -2.55 -13.26
C GLY A 138 5.83 -1.95 -12.25
N ARG A 139 5.39 -1.12 -11.32
CA ARG A 139 6.27 -0.43 -10.39
C ARG A 139 7.18 -1.38 -9.60
N THR A 140 6.68 -2.55 -9.22
CA THR A 140 7.42 -3.58 -8.47
C THR A 140 8.02 -4.69 -9.34
N GLY A 141 7.96 -4.55 -10.67
CA GLY A 141 8.40 -5.59 -11.62
C GLY A 141 7.36 -6.68 -11.89
N LYS A 142 6.15 -6.48 -11.42
CA LYS A 142 4.92 -7.24 -11.71
C LYS A 142 3.83 -6.26 -12.10
N TRP A 143 2.75 -6.71 -12.77
CA TRP A 143 1.62 -5.83 -13.07
C TRP A 143 1.06 -5.20 -11.81
N PHE A 144 0.85 -6.04 -10.77
CA PHE A 144 0.39 -5.62 -9.46
C PHE A 144 1.25 -6.25 -8.36
N ALA A 145 1.48 -5.53 -7.26
CA ALA A 145 2.36 -6.00 -6.21
C ALA A 145 1.81 -7.22 -5.45
N MET A 146 0.49 -7.39 -5.37
CA MET A 146 -0.10 -8.58 -4.75
C MET A 146 0.32 -9.88 -5.41
N GLU A 147 0.72 -9.86 -6.69
CA GLU A 147 1.26 -11.04 -7.38
C GLU A 147 2.54 -11.61 -6.74
N HIS A 148 3.33 -10.80 -6.03
CA HIS A 148 4.52 -11.27 -5.32
C HIS A 148 4.18 -12.20 -4.15
N PHE A 149 2.98 -12.05 -3.60
CA PHE A 149 2.53 -12.80 -2.42
C PHE A 149 1.67 -14.01 -2.78
N GLY A 150 1.18 -14.10 -4.02
CA GLY A 150 0.27 -15.17 -4.46
C GLY A 150 -1.07 -15.13 -3.73
N VAL A 151 -1.56 -13.94 -3.41
CA VAL A 151 -2.82 -13.70 -2.70
C VAL A 151 -3.77 -12.95 -3.62
N GLU A 152 -4.97 -13.48 -3.79
CA GLU A 152 -6.07 -12.82 -4.46
C GLU A 152 -6.78 -11.84 -3.50
N VAL A 153 -7.22 -10.71 -4.04
CA VAL A 153 -7.93 -9.69 -3.28
C VAL A 153 -9.35 -9.52 -3.81
N ASP A 154 -10.26 -9.12 -2.94
CA ASP A 154 -11.66 -8.92 -3.33
C ASP A 154 -11.85 -7.62 -4.10
N ILE A 155 -11.08 -6.59 -3.71
CA ILE A 155 -11.13 -5.25 -4.32
C ILE A 155 -9.71 -4.74 -4.50
N MET A 156 -9.45 -4.08 -5.63
CA MET A 156 -8.19 -3.39 -5.89
C MET A 156 -8.47 -1.95 -6.31
N THR A 157 -7.78 -0.98 -5.68
CA THR A 157 -7.82 0.41 -6.12
C THR A 157 -6.62 0.72 -7.00
N ILE A 158 -6.85 1.38 -8.13
CA ILE A 158 -5.84 1.68 -9.14
C ILE A 158 -5.94 3.13 -9.62
N ALA A 159 -4.79 3.73 -9.91
CA ALA A 159 -4.67 5.07 -10.49
C ALA A 159 -3.26 5.27 -11.08
N LYS A 160 -2.76 6.48 -11.14
CA LYS A 160 -1.39 6.89 -11.53
C LYS A 160 -0.88 6.17 -12.79
N GLY A 161 -0.16 5.05 -12.62
CA GLY A 161 0.36 4.23 -13.72
C GLY A 161 -0.72 3.77 -14.69
N MET A 162 -1.97 3.63 -14.26
CA MET A 162 -3.09 3.22 -15.09
C MET A 162 -3.22 4.02 -16.40
N SER A 163 -2.96 5.32 -16.37
CA SER A 163 -2.99 6.20 -17.55
C SER A 163 -1.62 6.81 -17.88
N GLY A 164 -0.53 6.33 -17.27
CA GLY A 164 0.76 6.96 -17.36
C GLY A 164 0.78 8.42 -16.86
N CYS A 165 -0.23 8.81 -16.08
CA CYS A 165 -0.48 10.18 -15.62
C CYS A 165 -0.72 11.21 -16.75
N TYR A 166 -1.00 10.78 -17.97
CA TYR A 166 -1.37 11.70 -19.08
C TYR A 166 -2.72 12.36 -18.83
N VAL A 167 -3.65 11.65 -18.23
CA VAL A 167 -4.96 12.17 -17.82
C VAL A 167 -5.29 11.73 -16.39
N PRO A 168 -5.98 12.58 -15.60
CA PRO A 168 -6.46 12.16 -14.27
C PRO A 168 -7.46 11.03 -14.40
N MET A 169 -7.14 9.87 -13.83
CA MET A 169 -8.00 8.69 -13.80
C MET A 169 -7.71 7.84 -12.58
N GLY A 170 -8.74 7.21 -12.05
CA GLY A 170 -8.67 6.17 -11.06
C GLY A 170 -9.76 5.13 -11.30
N GLY A 171 -9.55 3.95 -10.78
CA GLY A 171 -10.49 2.84 -10.93
C GLY A 171 -10.52 1.95 -9.70
N VAL A 172 -11.56 1.14 -9.66
CA VAL A 172 -11.73 0.05 -8.70
C VAL A 172 -11.99 -1.21 -9.50
N VAL A 173 -11.17 -2.23 -9.26
CA VAL A 173 -11.36 -3.58 -9.78
C VAL A 173 -11.98 -4.40 -8.67
N ILE A 174 -12.98 -5.22 -9.01
CA ILE A 174 -13.67 -6.10 -8.07
C ILE A 174 -13.56 -7.55 -8.53
N SER A 175 -13.61 -8.48 -7.59
CA SER A 175 -13.68 -9.90 -7.90
C SER A 175 -15.01 -10.27 -8.57
N ASP A 176 -15.02 -11.40 -9.27
CA ASP A 176 -16.24 -11.95 -9.88
C ASP A 176 -17.31 -12.23 -8.82
N GLU A 177 -16.92 -12.70 -7.62
CA GLU A 177 -17.85 -12.94 -6.52
C GLU A 177 -18.61 -11.68 -6.09
N ILE A 178 -17.92 -10.54 -6.01
CA ILE A 178 -18.59 -9.26 -5.71
C ILE A 178 -19.54 -8.88 -6.83
N ASN A 179 -19.11 -9.01 -8.08
CA ASN A 179 -19.96 -8.70 -9.24
C ASN A 179 -21.21 -9.60 -9.29
N GLU A 180 -21.04 -10.91 -9.09
CA GLU A 180 -22.13 -11.87 -9.06
C GLU A 180 -23.14 -11.57 -7.96
N ALA A 181 -22.70 -11.13 -6.78
CA ALA A 181 -23.62 -10.75 -5.70
C ALA A 181 -24.55 -9.60 -6.12
N PHE A 182 -24.05 -8.60 -6.84
CA PHE A 182 -24.88 -7.52 -7.38
C PHE A 182 -25.83 -8.03 -8.46
N VAL A 183 -25.36 -8.86 -9.38
CA VAL A 183 -26.18 -9.40 -10.48
C VAL A 183 -27.30 -10.30 -9.96
N GLN A 184 -27.00 -11.25 -9.08
CA GLN A 184 -27.96 -12.21 -8.55
C GLN A 184 -29.06 -11.55 -7.72
N ASN A 185 -28.73 -10.47 -7.00
CA ASN A 185 -29.69 -9.73 -6.20
C ASN A 185 -30.39 -8.60 -6.99
N ASN A 186 -30.13 -8.47 -8.29
CA ASN A 186 -30.61 -7.36 -9.12
C ASN A 186 -30.36 -5.99 -8.45
N ALA A 187 -29.22 -5.86 -7.80
CA ALA A 187 -28.84 -4.67 -7.04
C ALA A 187 -28.14 -3.64 -7.94
N VAL A 188 -28.45 -2.37 -7.72
CA VAL A 188 -27.81 -1.26 -8.42
C VAL A 188 -26.71 -0.70 -7.53
N PHE A 189 -25.49 -0.59 -8.06
CA PHE A 189 -24.40 0.08 -7.37
C PHE A 189 -24.67 1.60 -7.32
N ALA A 190 -25.07 2.09 -6.15
CA ALA A 190 -25.57 3.47 -5.97
C ALA A 190 -24.40 4.47 -5.79
N HIS A 191 -23.38 4.39 -6.64
CA HIS A 191 -22.24 5.30 -6.64
C HIS A 191 -21.77 5.61 -8.04
N GLY A 192 -21.39 6.87 -8.29
CA GLY A 192 -20.85 7.29 -9.56
C GLY A 192 -20.39 8.75 -9.53
N PHE A 193 -19.70 9.13 -10.57
CA PHE A 193 -19.30 10.51 -10.84
C PHE A 193 -19.84 10.91 -12.21
N THR A 194 -20.16 12.18 -12.42
CA THR A 194 -20.62 12.70 -13.71
C THR A 194 -19.69 12.31 -14.86
N ASN A 195 -18.38 12.32 -14.62
CA ASN A 195 -17.37 12.01 -15.62
C ASN A 195 -16.83 10.57 -15.51
N SER A 196 -17.53 9.65 -14.85
CA SER A 196 -17.18 8.24 -14.86
C SER A 196 -17.18 7.70 -16.28
N GLY A 197 -16.16 6.87 -16.62
CA GLY A 197 -16.04 6.33 -17.99
C GLY A 197 -15.75 7.38 -19.05
N ASN A 198 -15.10 8.51 -18.69
CA ASN A 198 -14.74 9.55 -19.64
C ASN A 198 -13.97 8.95 -20.84
N PRO A 199 -14.44 9.11 -22.09
CA PRO A 199 -13.85 8.44 -23.24
C PRO A 199 -12.36 8.78 -23.46
N LEU A 200 -11.97 10.04 -23.24
CA LEU A 200 -10.58 10.46 -23.37
C LEU A 200 -9.69 9.78 -22.35
N ALA A 201 -10.14 9.72 -21.09
CA ALA A 201 -9.37 9.08 -20.02
C ALA A 201 -9.27 7.56 -20.25
N CYS A 202 -10.36 6.91 -20.67
CA CYS A 202 -10.36 5.48 -20.99
C CYS A 202 -9.43 5.17 -22.17
N ALA A 203 -9.47 5.97 -23.23
CA ALA A 203 -8.58 5.80 -24.40
C ALA A 203 -7.10 5.95 -24.01
N ALA A 204 -6.76 6.97 -23.20
CA ALA A 204 -5.41 7.16 -22.72
C ALA A 204 -4.93 6.02 -21.83
N ALA A 205 -5.77 5.50 -20.94
CA ALA A 205 -5.45 4.37 -20.09
C ALA A 205 -5.26 3.08 -20.90
N SER A 206 -6.13 2.81 -21.87
CA SER A 206 -5.99 1.66 -22.77
C SER A 206 -4.66 1.71 -23.53
N MET A 207 -4.33 2.85 -24.12
CA MET A 207 -3.07 3.05 -24.82
C MET A 207 -1.86 2.90 -23.90
N ALA A 208 -1.91 3.41 -22.67
CA ALA A 208 -0.83 3.25 -21.71
C ALA A 208 -0.57 1.76 -21.39
N ILE A 209 -1.66 0.97 -21.20
CA ILE A 209 -1.54 -0.47 -20.96
C ILE A 209 -0.95 -1.20 -22.17
N ASP A 210 -1.35 -0.82 -23.39
CA ASP A 210 -0.80 -1.42 -24.60
C ASP A 210 0.71 -1.10 -24.72
N ILE A 211 1.15 0.14 -24.49
CA ILE A 211 2.55 0.52 -24.44
C ILE A 211 3.31 -0.29 -23.38
N TYR A 212 2.73 -0.50 -22.18
CA TYR A 212 3.39 -1.30 -21.15
C TYR A 212 3.65 -2.74 -21.60
N LYS A 213 2.74 -3.33 -22.39
CA LYS A 213 2.87 -4.68 -22.95
C LYS A 213 3.86 -4.71 -24.12
N ASP A 214 3.67 -3.82 -25.09
CA ASP A 214 4.43 -3.81 -26.35
C ASP A 214 5.92 -3.50 -26.11
N ASP A 215 6.20 -2.53 -25.25
CA ASP A 215 7.56 -2.13 -24.89
C ASP A 215 8.15 -2.96 -23.73
N LYS A 216 7.40 -3.96 -23.22
CA LYS A 216 7.82 -4.86 -22.13
C LYS A 216 8.31 -4.10 -20.90
N LEU A 217 7.57 -3.05 -20.51
CA LEU A 217 7.99 -2.15 -19.43
C LEU A 217 7.94 -2.82 -18.05
N ILE A 218 7.08 -3.81 -17.86
CA ILE A 218 7.01 -4.60 -16.63
C ILE A 218 8.28 -5.44 -16.46
N GLU A 219 8.68 -6.13 -17.52
CA GLU A 219 9.90 -6.94 -17.56
C GLU A 219 11.15 -6.07 -17.42
N ASN A 220 11.16 -4.90 -18.05
CA ASN A 220 12.24 -3.93 -17.88
C ASN A 220 12.34 -3.46 -16.42
N SER A 221 11.21 -3.16 -15.77
CA SER A 221 11.18 -2.80 -14.35
C SER A 221 11.77 -3.92 -13.48
N ALA A 222 11.40 -5.18 -13.74
CA ALA A 222 11.95 -6.33 -13.03
C ALA A 222 13.47 -6.47 -13.26
N ALA A 223 13.93 -6.31 -14.50
CA ALA A 223 15.36 -6.39 -14.84
C ALA A 223 16.19 -5.27 -14.19
N MET A 224 15.68 -4.04 -14.23
CA MET A 224 16.32 -2.91 -13.56
C MET A 224 16.30 -3.05 -12.05
N GLY A 225 15.26 -3.65 -11.49
CA GLY A 225 15.21 -3.99 -10.06
C GLY A 225 16.35 -4.92 -9.64
N LYS A 226 16.61 -5.97 -10.42
CA LYS A 226 17.76 -6.87 -10.19
C LYS A 226 19.10 -6.12 -10.29
N LYS A 227 19.21 -5.17 -11.23
CA LYS A 227 20.40 -4.33 -11.33
C LYS A 227 20.59 -3.44 -10.11
N ILE A 228 19.50 -2.84 -9.59
CA ILE A 228 19.54 -2.05 -8.34
C ILE A 228 19.92 -2.95 -7.17
N GLU A 229 19.33 -4.14 -7.07
CA GLU A 229 19.62 -5.12 -6.02
C GLU A 229 21.11 -5.52 -5.99
N SER A 230 21.76 -5.61 -7.16
CA SER A 230 23.19 -5.96 -7.25
C SER A 230 24.13 -4.93 -6.56
N TYR A 231 23.66 -3.73 -6.28
CA TYR A 231 24.41 -2.73 -5.51
C TYR A 231 24.17 -2.82 -4.00
N LYS A 232 23.30 -3.71 -3.55
CA LYS A 232 22.85 -3.79 -2.14
C LYS A 232 24.00 -3.94 -1.17
N ASP A 233 24.90 -4.91 -1.39
CA ASP A 233 26.02 -5.17 -0.48
C ASP A 233 26.97 -3.98 -0.42
N MET A 234 27.26 -3.35 -1.56
CA MET A 234 28.07 -2.14 -1.62
C MET A 234 27.43 -0.99 -0.83
N LEU A 235 26.14 -0.76 -1.00
CA LEU A 235 25.42 0.29 -0.28
C LEU A 235 25.32 -0.01 1.22
N LEU A 236 25.04 -1.26 1.58
CA LEU A 236 24.99 -1.69 2.98
C LEU A 236 26.35 -1.66 3.67
N SER A 237 27.46 -1.67 2.94
CA SER A 237 28.79 -1.48 3.54
C SER A 237 29.05 -0.05 4.04
N HIS A 238 28.25 0.93 3.57
CA HIS A 238 28.39 2.31 4.01
C HIS A 238 27.89 2.47 5.46
N PRO A 239 28.65 3.21 6.32
CA PRO A 239 28.35 3.31 7.75
C PRO A 239 27.02 4.00 8.08
N THR A 240 26.45 4.74 7.16
CA THR A 240 25.16 5.43 7.34
C THR A 240 23.99 4.76 6.62
N VAL A 241 24.21 3.63 5.94
CA VAL A 241 23.13 2.89 5.29
C VAL A 241 22.74 1.70 6.15
N LYS A 242 21.57 1.77 6.76
CA LYS A 242 21.06 0.73 7.66
C LYS A 242 20.42 -0.41 6.89
N ASP A 243 19.58 -0.09 5.91
CA ASP A 243 18.85 -1.09 5.15
C ASP A 243 18.57 -0.61 3.71
N MET A 244 18.40 -1.57 2.82
CA MET A 244 17.97 -1.38 1.45
C MET A 244 16.97 -2.48 1.08
N ARG A 245 15.75 -2.07 0.72
CA ARG A 245 14.65 -2.98 0.41
C ARG A 245 13.78 -2.47 -0.72
N GLY A 246 13.14 -3.37 -1.45
CA GLY A 246 12.25 -3.02 -2.55
C GLY A 246 12.20 -4.05 -3.64
N TRP A 247 11.40 -3.79 -4.66
CA TRP A 247 11.25 -4.60 -5.87
C TRP A 247 11.10 -3.72 -7.10
N GLY A 248 11.49 -4.24 -8.25
CA GLY A 248 11.38 -3.52 -9.52
C GLY A 248 12.04 -2.14 -9.45
N LEU A 249 11.27 -1.11 -9.71
CA LEU A 249 11.70 0.29 -9.62
C LEU A 249 11.14 1.01 -8.38
N MET A 250 10.83 0.26 -7.33
CA MET A 250 10.37 0.79 -6.04
C MET A 250 11.29 0.31 -4.93
N TRP A 251 12.28 1.14 -4.60
CA TRP A 251 13.31 0.85 -3.62
C TRP A 251 13.38 1.92 -2.55
N VAL A 252 13.76 1.51 -1.35
CA VAL A 252 14.08 2.42 -0.24
C VAL A 252 15.48 2.15 0.25
N LEU A 253 16.21 3.23 0.44
CA LEU A 253 17.47 3.27 1.15
C LEU A 253 17.23 3.93 2.51
N GLU A 254 17.37 3.14 3.58
CA GLU A 254 17.20 3.63 4.95
C GLU A 254 18.54 4.12 5.48
N MET A 255 18.58 5.41 5.79
CA MET A 255 19.82 6.05 6.27
C MET A 255 19.72 6.42 7.75
N VAL A 256 20.82 6.17 8.45
CA VAL A 256 20.97 6.46 9.88
C VAL A 256 22.29 7.22 10.12
N GLU A 257 22.36 7.94 11.22
CA GLU A 257 23.59 8.60 11.63
C GLU A 257 24.62 7.59 12.18
N ASN A 258 24.13 6.62 12.92
CA ASN A 258 24.94 5.56 13.49
C ASN A 258 24.27 4.21 13.25
N LYS A 259 24.93 3.34 12.51
CA LYS A 259 24.40 2.03 12.12
C LYS A 259 24.34 1.05 13.30
N ASP A 260 25.28 1.13 14.22
CA ASP A 260 25.37 0.20 15.36
C ASP A 260 24.28 0.46 16.39
N SER A 261 24.01 1.74 16.67
CA SER A 261 22.90 2.14 17.56
C SER A 261 21.55 2.23 16.86
N GLY A 262 21.54 2.31 15.54
CA GLY A 262 20.33 2.57 14.74
C GLY A 262 19.80 3.99 14.87
N GLU A 263 20.59 4.93 15.39
CA GLU A 263 20.20 6.31 15.60
C GLU A 263 20.05 7.06 14.27
N TYR A 264 18.89 7.69 14.08
CA TYR A 264 18.62 8.49 12.88
C TYR A 264 19.26 9.88 12.99
N PHE A 265 19.59 10.46 11.84
CA PHE A 265 20.04 11.84 11.75
C PHE A 265 19.04 12.80 12.43
N SER A 266 19.54 13.71 13.25
CA SER A 266 18.72 14.81 13.75
C SER A 266 18.32 15.74 12.60
N ILE A 267 17.12 16.32 12.69
CA ILE A 267 16.59 17.23 11.66
C ILE A 267 17.53 18.42 11.41
N ASP A 268 18.15 18.93 12.47
CA ASP A 268 18.99 20.13 12.42
C ASP A 268 20.28 19.89 11.60
N LYS A 269 20.67 18.63 11.39
CA LYS A 269 21.83 18.29 10.53
C LYS A 269 21.54 18.43 9.05
N GLY A 270 20.28 18.53 8.63
CA GLY A 270 19.89 18.70 7.23
C GLY A 270 20.37 17.57 6.30
N ALA A 271 20.62 16.37 6.85
CA ALA A 271 21.19 15.23 6.11
C ALA A 271 20.35 14.85 4.88
N GLU A 272 19.03 14.87 5.00
CA GLU A 272 18.10 14.59 3.91
C GLU A 272 18.29 15.56 2.73
N GLY A 273 18.27 16.87 3.03
CA GLY A 273 18.44 17.90 2.00
C GLY A 273 19.82 17.86 1.35
N THR A 274 20.86 17.56 2.12
CA THR A 274 22.23 17.39 1.62
C THR A 274 22.32 16.20 0.66
N PHE A 275 21.81 15.04 1.07
CA PHE A 275 21.80 13.84 0.25
C PHE A 275 21.00 14.05 -1.05
N HIS A 276 19.80 14.64 -0.93
CA HIS A 276 18.98 14.96 -2.10
C HIS A 276 19.69 15.92 -3.07
N SER A 277 20.32 16.97 -2.57
CA SER A 277 21.05 17.92 -3.40
C SER A 277 22.23 17.28 -4.15
N ILE A 278 23.03 16.45 -3.45
CA ILE A 278 24.16 15.73 -4.05
C ILE A 278 23.66 14.74 -5.12
N ALA A 279 22.60 14.00 -4.83
CA ALA A 279 22.01 13.06 -5.80
C ALA A 279 21.51 13.76 -7.05
N MET A 280 20.81 14.89 -6.90
CA MET A 280 20.35 15.73 -8.01
C MET A 280 21.51 16.24 -8.88
N GLN A 281 22.61 16.70 -8.26
CA GLN A 281 23.81 17.13 -8.98
C GLN A 281 24.45 16.00 -9.79
N ASN A 282 24.26 14.76 -9.36
CA ASN A 282 24.74 13.55 -10.05
C ASN A 282 23.68 12.90 -10.97
N GLY A 283 22.58 13.59 -11.25
CA GLY A 283 21.54 13.14 -12.18
C GLY A 283 20.56 12.13 -11.59
N LEU A 284 20.54 11.92 -10.29
CA LEU A 284 19.59 11.03 -9.60
C LEU A 284 18.49 11.83 -8.93
N VAL A 285 17.26 11.64 -9.39
CA VAL A 285 16.03 12.19 -8.78
C VAL A 285 15.32 11.10 -8.05
N PHE A 286 14.99 11.33 -6.79
CA PHE A 286 14.23 10.39 -5.95
C PHE A 286 13.34 11.16 -4.98
N TYR A 287 12.36 10.46 -4.43
CA TYR A 287 11.52 10.99 -3.35
C TYR A 287 12.23 10.77 -2.01
N SER A 288 12.42 11.82 -1.26
CA SER A 288 12.97 11.74 0.09
C SER A 288 11.88 11.98 1.13
N THR A 289 12.03 11.35 2.28
CA THR A 289 11.14 11.53 3.40
C THR A 289 11.91 11.35 4.70
N MET A 290 11.70 12.26 5.65
CA MET A 290 12.33 12.16 6.95
C MET A 290 11.59 11.17 7.84
N TYR A 291 12.22 10.05 8.08
CA TYR A 291 11.81 9.06 9.07
C TYR A 291 12.60 9.25 10.36
N GLY A 292 11.99 9.07 11.47
CA GLY A 292 12.68 9.15 12.75
C GLY A 292 11.93 9.93 13.81
N ARG A 293 10.70 10.32 13.56
CA ARG A 293 9.81 10.79 14.61
C ARG A 293 8.86 9.68 15.07
N ARG A 294 9.43 8.52 15.44
CA ARG A 294 8.79 7.63 16.41
C ARG A 294 9.39 7.95 17.76
N ARG A 295 8.83 8.91 18.46
CA ARG A 295 8.80 9.04 19.91
C ARG A 295 7.47 9.63 20.29
#